data_be0cbca752ec4e9108f66bf8aa00f542
#
_entry.id   be0cbca752ec4e9108f66bf8aa00f542
#
_cell.length_a   1.000
_cell.length_b   1.000
_cell.length_c   1.000
_cell.angle_alpha   90.00
_cell.angle_beta   90.00
_cell.angle_gamma   90.00
#
_symmetry.space_group_name_H-M   'P 1'
#
loop_
_entity.id
_entity.type
_entity.pdbx_description
1 polymer ?
#
loop_
_entity_poly.entity_id
_entity_poly.type
_entity_poly.pdbx_seq_one_letter_code
_entity_poly.pdbx_strand_id
1 'polypeptide(L)'
;SRYADRFAEFANQREQVPFKVVAFTSLEKLREFSKREQIDLLLVGDSVAEKELEGIQALQTVRLSETGIAKEGEAVVYKYQASDSLLREVMSWYQPQEIPTLMTVTGRRSRMIGVYSPIGRCGKSSFAFTLGQVLAREEKVLYITLEEFSGLSALTGTVYTGGLSDLLYYYIQREYSPVRLGSVTYNWGGLDYIP
;
A
#
# COMPACT_ATOMS: atom_id res chain seq x y z
N SER A 1 -9.49 0.70 -20.29
CA SER A 1 -9.89 -0.73 -20.28
C SER A 1 -10.74 -0.99 -19.04
N ARG A 2 -11.69 -1.92 -19.11
CA ARG A 2 -12.54 -2.28 -17.94
C ARG A 2 -11.75 -2.60 -16.66
N TYR A 3 -10.53 -3.09 -16.80
CA TYR A 3 -9.64 -3.36 -15.68
C TYR A 3 -9.17 -2.07 -14.99
N ALA A 4 -8.72 -1.08 -15.77
CA ALA A 4 -8.25 0.20 -15.25
C ALA A 4 -9.39 0.95 -14.51
N ASP A 5 -10.60 0.92 -15.07
CA ASP A 5 -11.76 1.57 -14.47
C ASP A 5 -12.11 0.93 -13.11
N ARG A 6 -12.14 -0.41 -13.05
CA ARG A 6 -12.40 -1.16 -11.81
C ARG A 6 -11.32 -0.94 -10.76
N PHE A 7 -10.05 -0.90 -11.18
CA PHE A 7 -8.95 -0.64 -10.26
C PHE A 7 -9.01 0.79 -9.70
N ALA A 8 -9.31 1.78 -10.55
CA ALA A 8 -9.47 3.16 -10.12
C ALA A 8 -10.64 3.32 -9.13
N GLU A 9 -11.77 2.69 -9.40
CA GLU A 9 -12.92 2.68 -8.50
C GLU A 9 -12.56 2.04 -7.16
N PHE A 10 -11.94 0.86 -7.18
CA PHE A 10 -11.48 0.15 -5.99
C PHE A 10 -10.51 0.98 -5.14
N ALA A 11 -9.49 1.60 -5.78
CA ALA A 11 -8.51 2.41 -5.08
C ALA A 11 -9.13 3.67 -4.47
N ASN A 12 -10.01 4.35 -5.22
CA ASN A 12 -10.65 5.58 -4.75
C ASN A 12 -11.69 5.37 -3.63
N GLN A 13 -12.18 4.15 -3.43
CA GLN A 13 -13.07 3.80 -2.32
C GLN A 13 -12.32 3.58 -1.00
N ARG A 14 -10.99 3.48 -1.04
CA ARG A 14 -10.17 3.25 0.15
C ARG A 14 -9.78 4.57 0.81
N GLU A 15 -10.25 4.81 2.03
CA GLU A 15 -9.91 6.01 2.82
C GLU A 15 -8.40 6.15 3.11
N GLN A 16 -7.67 5.04 3.05
CA GLN A 16 -6.23 5.00 3.34
C GLN A 16 -5.35 5.38 2.15
N VAL A 17 -5.93 5.55 0.95
CA VAL A 17 -5.19 5.92 -0.26
C VAL A 17 -5.08 7.45 -0.34
N PRO A 18 -3.86 8.02 -0.24
CA PRO A 18 -3.67 9.48 -0.17
C PRO A 18 -3.66 10.16 -1.55
N PHE A 19 -4.03 9.44 -2.60
CA PHE A 19 -4.05 9.95 -3.97
C PHE A 19 -5.34 9.54 -4.69
N LYS A 20 -5.67 10.29 -5.73
CA LYS A 20 -6.80 9.99 -6.60
C LYS A 20 -6.35 9.23 -7.83
N VAL A 21 -6.98 8.10 -8.12
CA VAL A 21 -6.71 7.32 -9.33
C VAL A 21 -7.69 7.70 -10.42
N VAL A 22 -7.17 8.06 -11.58
CA VAL A 22 -7.96 8.38 -12.77
C VAL A 22 -7.59 7.42 -13.90
N ALA A 23 -8.56 6.73 -14.47
CA ALA A 23 -8.35 5.79 -15.55
C ALA A 23 -8.58 6.45 -16.91
N PHE A 24 -7.64 6.24 -17.83
CA PHE A 24 -7.73 6.69 -19.21
C PHE A 24 -7.79 5.50 -20.17
N THR A 25 -8.67 5.56 -21.15
CA THR A 25 -8.78 4.58 -22.22
C THR A 25 -8.21 5.09 -23.54
N SER A 26 -7.88 6.38 -23.62
CA SER A 26 -7.30 7.05 -24.78
C SER A 26 -6.02 7.79 -24.37
N LEU A 27 -4.97 7.60 -25.13
CA LEU A 27 -3.69 8.32 -24.94
C LEU A 27 -3.83 9.83 -25.21
N GLU A 28 -4.73 10.23 -26.11
CA GLU A 28 -4.99 11.64 -26.39
C GLU A 28 -5.54 12.35 -25.16
N LYS A 29 -6.54 11.74 -24.49
CA LYS A 29 -7.11 12.29 -23.25
C LYS A 29 -6.08 12.32 -22.11
N LEU A 30 -5.20 11.32 -22.04
CA LEU A 30 -4.12 11.28 -21.06
C LEU A 30 -3.10 12.42 -21.33
N ARG A 31 -2.76 12.67 -22.62
CA ARG A 31 -1.90 13.79 -22.99
C ARG A 31 -2.51 15.15 -22.70
N GLU A 32 -3.80 15.33 -22.92
CA GLU A 32 -4.51 16.55 -22.55
C GLU A 32 -4.53 16.75 -21.03
N PHE A 33 -4.74 15.68 -20.29
CA PHE A 33 -4.72 15.71 -18.83
C PHE A 33 -3.33 16.09 -18.30
N SER A 34 -2.25 15.46 -18.80
CA SER A 34 -0.88 15.74 -18.38
C SER A 34 -0.37 17.16 -18.68
N LYS A 35 -1.05 17.88 -19.58
CA LYS A 35 -0.77 19.31 -19.85
C LYS A 35 -1.42 20.24 -18.83
N ARG A 36 -2.47 19.78 -18.15
CA ARG A 36 -3.26 20.58 -17.20
C ARG A 36 -2.94 20.25 -15.76
N GLU A 37 -2.65 18.99 -15.50
CA GLU A 37 -2.43 18.46 -14.17
C GLU A 37 -1.16 17.63 -14.13
N GLN A 38 -0.42 17.73 -13.04
CA GLN A 38 0.76 16.93 -12.79
C GLN A 38 0.35 15.48 -12.50
N ILE A 39 1.04 14.55 -13.12
CA ILE A 39 0.87 13.11 -12.84
C ILE A 39 2.04 12.68 -11.98
N ASP A 40 1.76 12.30 -10.73
CA ASP A 40 2.78 11.82 -9.81
C ASP A 40 3.21 10.40 -10.17
N LEU A 41 2.23 9.52 -10.47
CA LEU A 41 2.49 8.14 -10.85
C LEU A 41 1.61 7.74 -12.03
N LEU A 42 2.24 7.29 -13.11
CA LEU A 42 1.57 6.77 -14.30
C LEU A 42 1.68 5.24 -14.35
N LEU A 43 0.54 4.55 -14.30
CA LEU A 43 0.46 3.10 -14.49
C LEU A 43 0.13 2.78 -15.95
N VAL A 44 1.01 2.03 -16.61
CA VAL A 44 0.92 1.71 -18.04
C VAL A 44 0.89 0.20 -18.26
N GLY A 45 -0.07 -0.30 -19.01
CA GLY A 45 -0.12 -1.72 -19.40
C GLY A 45 0.94 -2.09 -20.46
N ASP A 46 1.29 -3.38 -20.54
CA ASP A 46 2.29 -3.90 -21.49
C ASP A 46 1.95 -3.64 -22.96
N SER A 47 0.67 -3.42 -23.28
CA SER A 47 0.21 -3.14 -24.65
C SER A 47 0.57 -1.75 -25.16
N VAL A 48 1.04 -0.84 -24.30
CA VAL A 48 1.41 0.53 -24.67
C VAL A 48 2.91 0.61 -24.89
N ALA A 49 3.32 0.98 -26.10
CA ALA A 49 4.73 1.13 -26.42
C ALA A 49 5.30 2.44 -25.82
N GLU A 50 6.59 2.44 -25.47
CA GLU A 50 7.26 3.62 -24.89
C GLU A 50 7.15 4.86 -25.79
N LYS A 51 7.24 4.68 -27.11
CA LYS A 51 7.07 5.77 -28.08
C LYS A 51 5.70 6.46 -28.01
N GLU A 52 4.67 5.71 -27.57
CA GLU A 52 3.32 6.26 -27.42
C GLU A 52 3.19 7.13 -26.17
N LEU A 53 4.09 6.99 -25.23
CA LEU A 53 4.16 7.79 -24.00
C LEU A 53 4.96 9.11 -24.20
N GLU A 54 5.61 9.30 -25.36
CA GLU A 54 6.29 10.54 -25.67
C GLU A 54 5.34 11.74 -25.58
N GLY A 55 5.77 12.75 -24.83
CA GLY A 55 4.98 13.96 -24.56
C GLY A 55 4.00 13.86 -23.39
N ILE A 56 3.96 12.74 -22.65
CA ILE A 56 3.25 12.63 -21.39
C ILE A 56 4.25 12.84 -20.25
N GLN A 57 4.02 13.86 -19.44
CA GLN A 57 4.86 14.18 -18.29
C GLN A 57 4.29 13.49 -17.04
N ALA A 58 5.03 12.56 -16.47
CA ALA A 58 4.76 11.94 -15.19
C ALA A 58 6.05 11.89 -14.38
N LEU A 59 5.97 12.04 -13.06
CA LEU A 59 7.14 11.97 -12.19
C LEU A 59 7.72 10.57 -12.16
N GLN A 60 6.85 9.58 -12.16
CA GLN A 60 7.23 8.18 -12.20
C GLN A 60 6.28 7.40 -13.09
N THR A 61 6.83 6.45 -13.84
CA THR A 61 6.05 5.52 -14.65
C THR A 61 6.30 4.10 -14.18
N VAL A 62 5.23 3.35 -13.95
CA VAL A 62 5.27 1.94 -13.54
C VAL A 62 4.50 1.11 -14.56
N ARG A 63 5.09 0.03 -15.00
CA ARG A 63 4.47 -0.88 -15.96
C ARG A 63 3.65 -1.96 -15.27
N LEU A 64 2.41 -2.10 -15.66
CA LEU A 64 1.55 -3.20 -15.26
C LEU A 64 1.79 -4.39 -16.21
N SER A 65 2.65 -5.31 -15.79
CA SER A 65 3.02 -6.47 -16.59
C SER A 65 2.08 -7.64 -16.40
N GLU A 66 1.79 -8.32 -17.50
CA GLU A 66 1.03 -9.58 -17.50
C GLU A 66 1.90 -10.79 -17.16
N THR A 67 3.21 -10.68 -17.32
CA THR A 67 4.17 -11.76 -17.05
C THR A 67 4.93 -11.59 -15.74
N GLY A 68 4.95 -10.38 -15.16
CA GLY A 68 5.72 -10.06 -13.95
C GLY A 68 7.23 -10.00 -14.18
N ILE A 69 7.72 -10.07 -15.43
CA ILE A 69 9.14 -10.02 -15.74
C ILE A 69 9.54 -8.56 -15.95
N ALA A 70 10.40 -8.04 -15.06
CA ALA A 70 11.00 -6.72 -15.20
C ALA A 70 12.25 -6.77 -16.09
N LYS A 71 12.42 -5.76 -16.94
CA LYS A 71 13.71 -5.47 -17.56
C LYS A 71 14.57 -4.69 -16.60
N GLU A 72 15.89 -4.73 -16.77
CA GLU A 72 16.82 -4.04 -15.90
C GLU A 72 16.52 -2.53 -15.86
N GLY A 73 16.21 -2.00 -14.65
CA GLY A 73 15.87 -0.61 -14.45
C GLY A 73 14.40 -0.22 -14.68
N GLU A 74 13.52 -1.16 -14.99
CA GLU A 74 12.10 -0.90 -15.24
C GLU A 74 11.27 -1.16 -13.98
N ALA A 75 10.47 -0.18 -13.54
CA ALA A 75 9.51 -0.36 -12.45
C ALA A 75 8.31 -1.17 -12.99
N VAL A 76 8.18 -2.40 -12.53
CA VAL A 76 7.16 -3.33 -13.01
C VAL A 76 6.34 -3.85 -11.85
N VAL A 77 5.03 -3.92 -12.05
CA VAL A 77 4.06 -4.50 -11.12
C VAL A 77 3.26 -5.58 -11.83
N TYR A 78 3.10 -6.74 -11.20
CA TYR A 78 2.33 -7.83 -11.79
C TYR A 78 0.82 -7.53 -11.78
N LYS A 79 0.19 -7.58 -12.95
CA LYS A 79 -1.20 -7.17 -13.15
C LYS A 79 -2.22 -8.14 -12.54
N TYR A 80 -1.96 -9.45 -12.62
CA TYR A 80 -2.93 -10.50 -12.24
C TYR A 80 -2.73 -10.95 -10.78
N GLN A 81 -2.76 -10.02 -9.85
CA GLN A 81 -2.74 -10.26 -8.42
C GLN A 81 -3.99 -9.70 -7.73
N ALA A 82 -4.19 -10.00 -6.46
CA ALA A 82 -5.31 -9.44 -5.70
C ALA A 82 -5.24 -7.90 -5.69
N SER A 83 -6.38 -7.23 -5.81
CA SER A 83 -6.44 -5.76 -5.91
C SER A 83 -5.80 -5.05 -4.73
N ASP A 84 -5.88 -5.62 -3.53
CA ASP A 84 -5.19 -5.07 -2.34
C ASP A 84 -3.66 -5.20 -2.45
N SER A 85 -3.15 -6.31 -2.99
CA SER A 85 -1.72 -6.50 -3.21
C SER A 85 -1.20 -5.56 -4.28
N LEU A 86 -1.95 -5.44 -5.39
CA LEU A 86 -1.65 -4.50 -6.45
C LEU A 86 -1.58 -3.06 -5.94
N LEU A 87 -2.58 -2.67 -5.13
CA LEU A 87 -2.63 -1.32 -4.57
C LEU A 87 -1.44 -1.04 -3.65
N ARG A 88 -1.07 -1.98 -2.78
CA ARG A 88 0.12 -1.86 -1.92
C ARG A 88 1.40 -1.70 -2.72
N GLU A 89 1.57 -2.52 -3.76
CA GLU A 89 2.74 -2.45 -4.63
C GLU A 89 2.81 -1.12 -5.39
N VAL A 90 1.68 -0.64 -5.91
CA VAL A 90 1.57 0.70 -6.50
C VAL A 90 1.90 1.79 -5.48
N MET A 91 1.40 1.67 -4.24
CA MET A 91 1.72 2.62 -3.17
C MET A 91 3.22 2.63 -2.84
N SER A 92 3.92 1.52 -2.92
CA SER A 92 5.37 1.46 -2.68
C SER A 92 6.18 2.25 -3.73
N TRP A 93 5.65 2.40 -4.93
CA TRP A 93 6.26 3.20 -6.00
C TRP A 93 5.86 4.68 -5.95
N TYR A 94 4.77 5.03 -5.26
CA TYR A 94 4.32 6.41 -5.17
C TYR A 94 5.21 7.23 -4.24
N GLN A 95 5.87 8.25 -4.79
CA GLN A 95 6.69 9.21 -4.04
C GLN A 95 6.04 10.58 -4.14
N PRO A 96 5.30 11.04 -3.12
CA PRO A 96 4.75 12.39 -3.13
C PRO A 96 5.87 13.42 -3.11
N GLN A 97 5.82 14.42 -3.99
CA GLN A 97 6.81 15.52 -4.02
C GLN A 97 6.77 16.39 -2.76
N GLU A 98 5.60 16.52 -2.17
CA GLU A 98 5.46 17.14 -0.86
C GLU A 98 5.23 16.03 0.16
N ILE A 99 6.25 15.75 0.95
CA ILE A 99 6.02 15.12 2.25
C ILE A 99 5.13 16.13 2.98
N PRO A 100 3.86 15.82 3.28
CA PRO A 100 3.08 16.69 4.14
C PRO A 100 3.92 16.84 5.39
N THR A 101 4.44 18.04 5.58
CA THR A 101 5.25 18.41 6.74
C THR A 101 4.59 17.77 7.93
N LEU A 102 5.30 16.78 8.52
CA LEU A 102 4.99 16.15 9.78
C LEU A 102 3.51 16.31 10.13
N MET A 103 2.73 15.25 10.03
CA MET A 103 1.48 15.20 10.77
C MET A 103 1.82 15.79 12.12
N THR A 104 1.42 17.04 12.33
CA THR A 104 1.47 17.64 13.64
C THR A 104 0.80 16.61 14.50
N VAL A 105 1.57 16.02 15.41
CA VAL A 105 1.06 15.07 16.40
C VAL A 105 -0.03 15.86 17.11
N THR A 106 -1.22 15.84 16.51
CA THR A 106 -2.39 16.43 17.13
C THR A 106 -2.49 15.65 18.40
N GLY A 107 -2.35 16.29 19.54
CA GLY A 107 -2.16 15.73 20.88
C GLY A 107 -3.12 14.61 21.32
N ARG A 108 -3.50 13.76 20.41
CA ARG A 108 -4.24 12.51 20.63
C ARG A 108 -3.27 11.52 21.27
N ARG A 109 -3.50 11.24 22.53
CA ARG A 109 -2.77 10.23 23.27
C ARG A 109 -3.15 8.85 22.73
N SER A 110 -2.20 8.16 22.13
CA SER A 110 -2.35 6.75 21.79
C SER A 110 -2.12 5.91 23.04
N ARG A 111 -2.92 4.90 23.25
CA ARG A 111 -2.71 3.88 24.28
C ARG A 111 -1.94 2.72 23.68
N MET A 112 -0.84 2.32 24.30
CA MET A 112 -0.06 1.16 23.91
C MET A 112 -0.37 0.01 24.85
N ILE A 113 -0.69 -1.16 24.30
CA ILE A 113 -0.95 -2.40 25.04
C ILE A 113 0.08 -3.43 24.59
N GLY A 114 0.97 -3.82 25.50
CA GLY A 114 1.94 -4.91 25.25
C GLY A 114 1.38 -6.25 25.73
N VAL A 115 1.40 -7.26 24.86
CA VAL A 115 1.06 -8.65 25.23
C VAL A 115 2.32 -9.48 25.18
N TYR A 116 2.75 -9.97 26.31
CA TYR A 116 3.99 -10.74 26.48
C TYR A 116 3.72 -12.05 27.23
N SER A 117 4.44 -13.09 26.87
CA SER A 117 4.52 -14.32 27.63
C SER A 117 5.91 -14.94 27.47
N PRO A 118 6.56 -15.37 28.57
CA PRO A 118 7.83 -16.09 28.51
C PRO A 118 7.68 -17.52 27.99
N ILE A 119 6.44 -18.04 27.94
CA ILE A 119 6.14 -19.39 27.50
C ILE A 119 5.65 -19.35 26.06
N GLY A 120 6.28 -20.13 25.17
CA GLY A 120 5.81 -20.35 23.81
C GLY A 120 4.50 -21.15 23.78
N ARG A 121 3.74 -21.00 22.67
CA ARG A 121 2.49 -21.75 22.39
C ARG A 121 1.39 -21.60 23.45
N CYS A 122 1.38 -20.52 24.21
CA CYS A 122 0.36 -20.23 25.23
C CYS A 122 -0.87 -19.46 24.68
N GLY A 123 -0.99 -19.31 23.36
CA GLY A 123 -2.08 -18.57 22.73
C GLY A 123 -1.92 -17.05 22.75
N LYS A 124 -0.72 -16.52 23.07
CA LYS A 124 -0.42 -15.09 23.16
C LYS A 124 -0.84 -14.32 21.89
N SER A 125 -0.40 -14.78 20.72
CA SER A 125 -0.67 -14.12 19.43
C SER A 125 -2.16 -14.15 19.09
N SER A 126 -2.85 -15.27 19.33
CA SER A 126 -4.30 -15.39 19.15
C SER A 126 -5.06 -14.46 20.09
N PHE A 127 -4.66 -14.41 21.36
CA PHE A 127 -5.25 -13.50 22.35
C PHE A 127 -5.06 -12.04 21.93
N ALA A 128 -3.82 -11.63 21.60
CA ALA A 128 -3.50 -10.25 21.24
C ALA A 128 -4.25 -9.81 19.99
N PHE A 129 -4.32 -10.66 18.97
CA PHE A 129 -5.03 -10.40 17.74
C PHE A 129 -6.55 -10.26 17.96
N THR A 130 -7.14 -11.18 18.72
CA THR A 130 -8.57 -11.12 19.07
C THR A 130 -8.89 -9.89 19.92
N LEU A 131 -8.03 -9.55 20.89
CA LEU A 131 -8.18 -8.33 21.68
C LEU A 131 -8.18 -7.10 20.78
N GLY A 132 -7.23 -7.03 19.80
CA GLY A 132 -7.18 -5.98 18.80
C GLY A 132 -8.50 -5.86 18.03
N GLN A 133 -9.08 -6.98 17.59
CA GLN A 133 -10.36 -6.98 16.87
C GLN A 133 -11.54 -6.51 17.73
N VAL A 134 -11.57 -6.88 19.01
CA VAL A 134 -12.62 -6.42 19.93
C VAL A 134 -12.54 -4.91 20.12
N LEU A 135 -11.34 -4.38 20.34
CA LEU A 135 -11.09 -2.95 20.49
C LEU A 135 -11.36 -2.16 19.19
N ALA A 136 -11.05 -2.76 18.03
CA ALA A 136 -11.26 -2.14 16.73
C ALA A 136 -12.75 -1.89 16.39
N ARG A 137 -13.67 -2.45 17.16
CA ARG A 137 -15.12 -2.16 17.02
C ARG A 137 -15.50 -0.73 17.47
N GLU A 138 -14.71 -0.16 18.36
CA GLU A 138 -15.00 1.15 18.99
C GLU A 138 -13.91 2.18 18.73
N GLU A 139 -12.66 1.75 18.49
CA GLU A 139 -11.48 2.61 18.35
C GLU A 139 -10.67 2.22 17.10
N LYS A 140 -9.83 3.15 16.60
CA LYS A 140 -8.81 2.80 15.61
C LYS A 140 -7.67 2.06 16.30
N VAL A 141 -7.43 0.83 15.91
CA VAL A 141 -6.42 -0.05 16.50
C VAL A 141 -5.43 -0.49 15.43
N LEU A 142 -4.15 -0.40 15.75
CA LEU A 142 -3.07 -1.00 14.96
C LEU A 142 -2.42 -2.10 15.80
N TYR A 143 -2.46 -3.33 15.31
CA TYR A 143 -1.73 -4.45 15.88
C TYR A 143 -0.38 -4.61 15.18
N ILE A 144 0.69 -4.71 15.95
CA ILE A 144 2.03 -4.95 15.43
C ILE A 144 2.57 -6.22 16.08
N THR A 145 3.01 -7.19 15.28
CA THR A 145 3.71 -8.34 15.80
C THR A 145 5.22 -8.09 15.84
N LEU A 146 5.85 -8.46 16.95
CA LEU A 146 7.30 -8.45 17.10
C LEU A 146 7.88 -9.87 17.01
N GLU A 147 7.07 -10.83 16.56
CA GLU A 147 7.51 -12.22 16.40
C GLU A 147 8.21 -12.37 15.04
N GLU A 148 9.41 -12.94 15.05
CA GLU A 148 10.19 -13.21 13.83
C GLU A 148 9.44 -14.14 12.88
N PHE A 149 8.71 -15.11 13.42
CA PHE A 149 7.86 -16.05 12.67
C PHE A 149 6.43 -15.98 13.19
N SER A 150 5.68 -15.00 12.72
CA SER A 150 4.29 -14.85 13.10
C SER A 150 3.41 -15.87 12.37
N GLY A 151 2.48 -16.51 13.09
CA GLY A 151 1.46 -17.37 12.49
C GLY A 151 0.32 -16.61 11.80
N LEU A 152 0.45 -15.30 11.57
CA LEU A 152 -0.61 -14.46 11.05
C LEU A 152 -1.04 -14.83 9.62
N SER A 153 -0.12 -15.25 8.77
CA SER A 153 -0.44 -15.71 7.42
C SER A 153 -1.38 -16.92 7.42
N ALA A 154 -1.16 -17.85 8.33
CA ALA A 154 -2.04 -19.01 8.50
C ALA A 154 -3.39 -18.62 9.11
N LEU A 155 -3.41 -17.62 10.00
CA LEU A 155 -4.62 -17.14 10.64
C LEU A 155 -5.51 -16.34 9.68
N THR A 156 -4.92 -15.45 8.89
CA THR A 156 -5.63 -14.53 8.02
C THR A 156 -5.81 -15.03 6.58
N GLY A 157 -5.08 -16.09 6.20
CA GLY A 157 -5.04 -16.57 4.82
C GLY A 157 -4.35 -15.60 3.85
N THR A 158 -3.58 -14.65 4.37
CA THR A 158 -2.95 -13.58 3.58
C THR A 158 -1.47 -13.88 3.35
N VAL A 159 -1.02 -13.71 2.11
CA VAL A 159 0.40 -13.67 1.76
C VAL A 159 0.87 -12.24 1.89
N TYR A 160 1.89 -12.01 2.71
CA TYR A 160 2.43 -10.68 2.97
C TYR A 160 3.56 -10.36 2.00
N THR A 161 3.52 -9.17 1.44
CA THR A 161 4.58 -8.61 0.58
C THR A 161 5.44 -7.57 1.29
N GLY A 162 5.03 -7.16 2.49
CA GLY A 162 5.76 -6.25 3.37
C GLY A 162 5.30 -6.43 4.80
N GLY A 163 6.10 -5.97 5.75
CA GLY A 163 5.82 -6.13 7.17
C GLY A 163 6.64 -5.18 8.05
N LEU A 164 6.85 -5.59 9.31
CA LEU A 164 7.56 -4.77 10.30
C LEU A 164 8.98 -4.40 9.85
N SER A 165 9.70 -5.30 9.18
CA SER A 165 11.05 -5.03 8.68
C SER A 165 11.07 -3.88 7.67
N ASP A 166 10.09 -3.84 6.77
CA ASP A 166 9.95 -2.75 5.79
C ASP A 166 9.58 -1.43 6.47
N LEU A 167 8.68 -1.48 7.47
CA LEU A 167 8.35 -0.31 8.27
C LEU A 167 9.58 0.26 8.99
N LEU A 168 10.40 -0.60 9.59
CA LEU A 168 11.64 -0.20 10.26
C LEU A 168 12.66 0.36 9.27
N TYR A 169 12.76 -0.22 8.07
CA TYR A 169 13.59 0.31 7.01
C TYR A 169 13.15 1.73 6.63
N TYR A 170 11.85 1.96 6.38
CA TYR A 170 11.31 3.30 6.07
C TYR A 170 11.58 4.28 7.22
N TYR A 171 11.46 3.82 8.47
CA TYR A 171 11.76 4.62 9.65
C TYR A 171 13.23 5.07 9.68
N ILE A 172 14.17 4.17 9.43
CA ILE A 172 15.62 4.47 9.41
C ILE A 172 15.97 5.44 8.28
N GLN A 173 15.33 5.27 7.11
CA GLN A 173 15.51 6.17 5.96
C GLN A 173 14.82 7.53 6.12
N ARG A 174 14.08 7.74 7.20
CA ARG A 174 13.25 8.93 7.45
C ARG A 174 12.15 9.15 6.39
N GLU A 175 11.70 8.09 5.75
CA GLU A 175 10.61 8.10 4.77
C GLU A 175 9.25 7.97 5.47
N TYR A 176 8.91 8.94 6.30
CA TYR A 176 7.64 8.95 7.06
C TYR A 176 6.49 9.41 6.17
N SER A 177 5.89 8.53 5.39
CA SER A 177 4.71 8.89 4.64
C SER A 177 3.54 7.95 4.97
N PRO A 178 2.28 8.45 4.93
CA PRO A 178 1.10 7.61 5.07
C PRO A 178 1.06 6.49 4.04
N VAL A 179 1.65 6.73 2.86
CA VAL A 179 1.75 5.77 1.77
C VAL A 179 2.64 4.59 2.16
N ARG A 180 3.83 4.86 2.71
CA ARG A 180 4.75 3.81 3.17
C ARG A 180 4.14 3.00 4.31
N LEU A 181 3.48 3.66 5.24
CA LEU A 181 2.75 2.97 6.30
C LEU A 181 1.62 2.11 5.71
N GLY A 182 0.83 2.64 4.79
CA GLY A 182 -0.24 1.91 4.12
C GLY A 182 0.25 0.69 3.33
N SER A 183 1.47 0.75 2.75
CA SER A 183 2.03 -0.38 1.97
C SER A 183 2.35 -1.61 2.83
N VAL A 184 2.61 -1.43 4.13
CA VAL A 184 2.94 -2.51 5.08
C VAL A 184 1.80 -2.83 6.05
N THR A 185 0.70 -2.08 5.98
CA THR A 185 -0.48 -2.28 6.83
C THR A 185 -1.53 -3.10 6.10
N TYR A 186 -2.04 -4.10 6.79
CA TYR A 186 -3.10 -5.00 6.31
C TYR A 186 -4.33 -4.84 7.19
N ASN A 187 -5.51 -5.20 6.69
CA ASN A 187 -6.74 -5.20 7.46
C ASN A 187 -7.39 -6.58 7.47
N TRP A 188 -7.85 -7.02 8.63
CA TRP A 188 -8.62 -8.24 8.78
C TRP A 188 -9.69 -8.08 9.85
N GLY A 189 -10.96 -8.21 9.47
CA GLY A 189 -12.09 -8.09 10.40
C GLY A 189 -12.18 -6.72 11.08
N GLY A 190 -11.77 -5.64 10.41
CA GLY A 190 -11.78 -4.28 10.96
C GLY A 190 -10.53 -3.88 11.75
N LEU A 191 -9.62 -4.83 12.01
CA LEU A 191 -8.35 -4.56 12.68
C LEU A 191 -7.27 -4.28 11.65
N ASP A 192 -6.59 -3.15 11.77
CA ASP A 192 -5.37 -2.86 11.01
C ASP A 192 -4.18 -3.53 11.70
N TYR A 193 -3.31 -4.18 10.91
CA TYR A 193 -2.15 -4.87 11.47
C TYR A 193 -0.94 -4.86 10.55
N ILE A 194 0.26 -4.96 11.15
CA ILE A 194 1.55 -5.10 10.49
C ILE A 194 2.14 -6.47 10.91
N PRO A 195 2.35 -7.38 9.92
CA PRO A 195 2.88 -8.71 10.18
C PRO A 195 4.38 -8.71 10.48
#